data_731d3a4e20518270411be79c416ff72e
#
_entry.id   731d3a4e20518270411be79c416ff72e
#
_cell.length_a   1.000
_cell.length_b   1.000
_cell.length_c   1.000
_cell.angle_alpha   90.00
_cell.angle_beta   90.00
_cell.angle_gamma   90.00
#
_symmetry.space_group_name_H-M   'P 1'
#
loop_
_entity.id
_entity.type
_entity.pdbx_description
1 polymer ?
#
loop_
_entity_poly.entity_id
_entity_poly.type
_entity_poly.pdbx_seq_one_letter_code
_entity_poly.pdbx_strand_id
1 'polypeptide(L)'
;MSLGLRALKISVATFLAVTLASLLNLDYPISAGIIAILSVSDTVKTSWLIAYQRLLSTLLALGIASLLFYFLGYHIFIFALYLLIYVPIAYKLGIEVGIAPCSVLVSHLLADQSVAFPSLTNEVMLMVVGAGIAIIINLYMPSNEAYILELRNQADQKMKDHLLAMSERLKSGAPFQTSQLNDMFELLDKAETLIVTEMENRPWDESNYVLRYLEMRKNQARILQYMQQNILVCRIPMKESQFLARLIYQSAQEFHETNTGIHILLDIELLLNKFRNSPLPETRQEFENRAKLLQIMNDFTRFIQIKKAFYDQYGK
;
A
#
# COMPACT_ATOMS: atom_id res chain seq x y z
N MET A 1 -8.88 -5.61 6.19
CA MET A 1 -9.44 -6.59 7.18
C MET A 1 -10.93 -6.80 6.92
N SER A 2 -11.48 -8.05 6.99
CA SER A 2 -12.93 -8.28 6.84
C SER A 2 -13.73 -7.69 8.00
N LEU A 3 -14.99 -7.27 7.73
CA LEU A 3 -15.87 -6.68 8.75
C LEU A 3 -16.08 -7.64 9.94
N GLY A 4 -16.25 -8.94 9.67
CA GLY A 4 -16.45 -9.95 10.73
C GLY A 4 -15.23 -10.10 11.65
N LEU A 5 -14.02 -10.12 11.08
CA LEU A 5 -12.79 -10.19 11.87
C LEU A 5 -12.59 -8.91 12.71
N ARG A 6 -12.91 -7.75 12.16
CA ARG A 6 -12.85 -6.48 12.89
C ARG A 6 -13.80 -6.47 14.08
N ALA A 7 -15.05 -6.88 13.85
CA ALA A 7 -16.05 -6.98 14.94
C ALA A 7 -15.61 -7.95 16.04
N LEU A 8 -15.08 -9.14 15.66
CA LEU A 8 -14.56 -10.11 16.61
C LEU A 8 -13.40 -9.54 17.44
N LYS A 9 -12.42 -8.91 16.79
CA LYS A 9 -11.27 -8.28 17.48
C LYS A 9 -11.72 -7.22 18.47
N ILE A 10 -12.63 -6.31 18.06
CA ILE A 10 -13.17 -5.27 18.92
C ILE A 10 -13.86 -5.90 20.13
N SER A 11 -14.71 -6.90 19.93
CA SER A 11 -15.46 -7.57 21.02
C SER A 11 -14.52 -8.24 22.00
N VAL A 12 -13.53 -9.01 21.52
CA VAL A 12 -12.55 -9.71 22.34
C VAL A 12 -11.66 -8.71 23.09
N ALA A 13 -11.16 -7.67 22.40
CA ALA A 13 -10.34 -6.64 23.02
C ALA A 13 -11.08 -5.90 24.13
N THR A 14 -12.35 -5.55 23.91
CA THR A 14 -13.20 -4.90 24.91
C THR A 14 -13.41 -5.79 26.12
N PHE A 15 -13.79 -7.04 25.91
CA PHE A 15 -14.00 -8.01 26.99
C PHE A 15 -12.74 -8.18 27.84
N LEU A 16 -11.59 -8.39 27.22
CA LEU A 16 -10.32 -8.58 27.92
C LEU A 16 -9.87 -7.32 28.65
N ALA A 17 -10.05 -6.13 28.04
CA ALA A 17 -9.67 -4.86 28.67
C ALA A 17 -10.51 -4.57 29.93
N VAL A 18 -11.84 -4.76 29.85
CA VAL A 18 -12.72 -4.58 31.00
C VAL A 18 -12.40 -5.59 32.11
N THR A 19 -12.22 -6.85 31.73
CA THR A 19 -11.90 -7.93 32.72
C THR A 19 -10.56 -7.64 33.41
N LEU A 20 -9.52 -7.26 32.65
CA LEU A 20 -8.21 -6.96 33.22
C LEU A 20 -8.26 -5.71 34.12
N ALA A 21 -8.94 -4.65 33.72
CA ALA A 21 -9.13 -3.45 34.52
C ALA A 21 -9.87 -3.76 35.83
N SER A 22 -10.90 -4.63 35.78
CA SER A 22 -11.64 -5.09 36.97
C SER A 22 -10.76 -5.94 37.90
N LEU A 23 -9.94 -6.85 37.37
CA LEU A 23 -9.00 -7.66 38.16
C LEU A 23 -7.92 -6.82 38.85
N LEU A 24 -7.53 -5.70 38.21
CA LEU A 24 -6.60 -4.73 38.81
C LEU A 24 -7.27 -3.78 39.81
N ASN A 25 -8.57 -3.94 40.07
CA ASN A 25 -9.39 -3.07 40.93
C ASN A 25 -9.30 -1.59 40.50
N LEU A 26 -9.28 -1.32 39.22
CA LEU A 26 -9.33 0.03 38.67
C LEU A 26 -10.78 0.57 38.75
N ASP A 27 -10.91 1.85 39.07
CA ASP A 27 -12.19 2.54 39.00
C ASP A 27 -12.57 2.71 37.51
N TYR A 28 -13.86 2.65 37.21
CA TYR A 28 -14.40 2.80 35.84
C TYR A 28 -13.84 1.79 34.79
N PRO A 29 -13.80 0.47 35.05
CA PRO A 29 -13.16 -0.51 34.18
C PRO A 29 -13.76 -0.55 32.75
N ILE A 30 -15.02 -0.15 32.59
CA ILE A 30 -15.69 -0.04 31.28
C ILE A 30 -14.93 0.93 30.34
N SER A 31 -14.33 1.97 30.91
CA SER A 31 -13.56 2.95 30.12
C SER A 31 -12.32 2.34 29.45
N ALA A 32 -11.66 1.35 30.07
CA ALA A 32 -10.61 0.57 29.44
C ALA A 32 -11.14 -0.19 28.20
N GLY A 33 -12.38 -0.71 28.27
CA GLY A 33 -13.04 -1.34 27.12
C GLY A 33 -13.32 -0.35 25.98
N ILE A 34 -13.81 0.85 26.31
CA ILE A 34 -14.04 1.92 25.30
C ILE A 34 -12.73 2.32 24.64
N ILE A 35 -11.65 2.47 25.42
CA ILE A 35 -10.32 2.76 24.91
C ILE A 35 -9.84 1.63 23.97
N ALA A 36 -10.07 0.36 24.34
CA ALA A 36 -9.74 -0.77 23.49
C ALA A 36 -10.51 -0.75 22.15
N ILE A 37 -11.84 -0.49 22.16
CA ILE A 37 -12.65 -0.32 20.94
C ILE A 37 -12.02 0.70 20.00
N LEU A 38 -11.70 1.86 20.53
CA LEU A 38 -11.13 2.97 19.77
C LEU A 38 -9.69 2.69 19.31
N SER A 39 -8.96 1.76 19.96
CA SER A 39 -7.55 1.44 19.71
C SER A 39 -7.34 0.31 18.70
N VAL A 40 -8.36 -0.50 18.39
CA VAL A 40 -8.27 -1.51 17.33
C VAL A 40 -8.17 -0.83 15.97
N SER A 41 -7.05 -1.03 15.28
CA SER A 41 -6.75 -0.41 13.98
C SER A 41 -6.57 -1.46 12.88
N ASP A 42 -6.41 -1.00 11.63
CA ASP A 42 -6.33 -1.89 10.46
C ASP A 42 -4.94 -2.50 10.24
N THR A 43 -3.88 -1.94 10.88
CA THR A 43 -2.51 -2.48 10.77
C THR A 43 -1.80 -2.47 12.12
N VAL A 44 -0.79 -3.32 12.26
CA VAL A 44 0.06 -3.41 13.48
C VAL A 44 0.80 -2.09 13.71
N LYS A 45 1.41 -1.53 12.66
CA LYS A 45 2.15 -0.26 12.73
C LYS A 45 1.27 0.89 13.23
N THR A 46 0.06 1.00 12.68
CA THR A 46 -0.90 2.03 13.08
C THR A 46 -1.34 1.86 14.52
N SER A 47 -1.49 0.60 15.02
CA SER A 47 -1.83 0.34 16.42
C SER A 47 -0.78 0.89 17.40
N TRP A 48 0.50 0.68 17.11
CA TRP A 48 1.59 1.21 17.92
C TRP A 48 1.62 2.74 17.91
N LEU A 49 1.44 3.34 16.73
CA LEU A 49 1.42 4.80 16.60
C LEU A 49 0.26 5.43 17.40
N ILE A 50 -0.95 4.88 17.25
CA ILE A 50 -2.14 5.34 17.97
C ILE A 50 -1.95 5.21 19.48
N ALA A 51 -1.42 4.08 19.96
CA ALA A 51 -1.19 3.86 21.40
C ALA A 51 -0.18 4.88 21.96
N TYR A 52 0.91 5.14 21.25
CA TYR A 52 1.89 6.15 21.64
C TYR A 52 1.27 7.55 21.69
N GLN A 53 0.55 7.95 20.64
CA GLN A 53 -0.13 9.24 20.60
C GLN A 53 -1.14 9.41 21.72
N ARG A 54 -1.88 8.36 22.08
CA ARG A 54 -2.86 8.38 23.18
C ARG A 54 -2.20 8.49 24.53
N LEU A 55 -1.09 7.80 24.77
CA LEU A 55 -0.36 7.94 26.03
C LEU A 55 0.14 9.38 26.22
N LEU A 56 0.74 9.98 25.19
CA LEU A 56 1.15 11.39 25.24
C LEU A 56 -0.03 12.32 25.47
N SER A 57 -1.13 12.08 24.75
CA SER A 57 -2.37 12.84 24.86
C SER A 57 -2.98 12.73 26.25
N THR A 58 -2.90 11.54 26.89
CA THR A 58 -3.38 11.32 28.26
C THR A 58 -2.59 12.13 29.28
N LEU A 59 -1.26 12.10 29.19
CA LEU A 59 -0.41 12.89 30.09
C LEU A 59 -0.68 14.39 29.95
N LEU A 60 -0.84 14.89 28.73
CA LEU A 60 -1.19 16.28 28.48
C LEU A 60 -2.57 16.63 29.02
N ALA A 61 -3.58 15.80 28.72
CA ALA A 61 -4.97 16.02 29.14
C ALA A 61 -5.10 16.03 30.67
N LEU A 62 -4.53 15.03 31.35
CA LEU A 62 -4.55 14.95 32.82
C LEU A 62 -3.76 16.09 33.44
N GLY A 63 -2.63 16.51 32.87
CA GLY A 63 -1.87 17.66 33.33
C GLY A 63 -2.66 18.97 33.30
N ILE A 64 -3.29 19.28 32.14
CA ILE A 64 -4.13 20.48 31.99
C ILE A 64 -5.35 20.42 32.91
N ALA A 65 -6.05 19.29 32.94
CA ALA A 65 -7.26 19.11 33.74
C ALA A 65 -6.94 19.23 35.23
N SER A 66 -5.83 18.61 35.70
CA SER A 66 -5.42 18.68 37.10
C SER A 66 -5.15 20.10 37.57
N LEU A 67 -4.43 20.89 36.75
CA LEU A 67 -4.18 22.30 37.05
C LEU A 67 -5.49 23.10 37.12
N LEU A 68 -6.37 22.93 36.15
CA LEU A 68 -7.62 23.67 36.12
C LEU A 68 -8.56 23.28 37.28
N PHE A 69 -8.73 21.98 37.56
CA PHE A 69 -9.58 21.54 38.65
C PHE A 69 -9.01 21.89 40.04
N TYR A 70 -7.70 21.85 40.21
CA TYR A 70 -7.05 22.25 41.45
C TYR A 70 -7.28 23.74 41.80
N PHE A 71 -7.14 24.65 40.80
CA PHE A 71 -7.24 26.08 41.06
C PHE A 71 -8.66 26.65 40.92
N LEU A 72 -9.50 26.09 40.05
CA LEU A 72 -10.81 26.65 39.68
C LEU A 72 -11.99 25.77 40.15
N GLY A 73 -11.69 24.56 40.71
CA GLY A 73 -12.71 23.66 41.20
C GLY A 73 -13.33 22.73 40.16
N TYR A 74 -14.18 21.81 40.63
CA TYR A 74 -14.78 20.74 39.84
C TYR A 74 -16.17 21.15 39.32
N HIS A 75 -16.19 21.89 38.20
CA HIS A 75 -17.43 22.37 37.59
C HIS A 75 -17.44 22.07 36.10
N ILE A 76 -18.63 21.88 35.54
CA ILE A 76 -18.80 21.60 34.11
C ILE A 76 -18.21 22.70 33.21
N PHE A 77 -18.21 23.94 33.67
CA PHE A 77 -17.59 25.06 32.94
C PHE A 77 -16.09 24.94 32.87
N ILE A 78 -15.45 24.38 33.92
CA ILE A 78 -14.01 24.16 33.96
C ILE A 78 -13.62 22.99 33.02
N PHE A 79 -14.48 21.95 32.93
CA PHE A 79 -14.32 20.91 31.93
C PHE A 79 -14.42 21.47 30.49
N ALA A 80 -15.37 22.40 30.23
CA ALA A 80 -15.42 23.04 28.91
C ALA A 80 -14.18 23.91 28.64
N LEU A 81 -13.66 24.63 29.65
CA LEU A 81 -12.40 25.38 29.55
C LEU A 81 -11.20 24.47 29.29
N TYR A 82 -11.15 23.30 29.95
CA TYR A 82 -10.16 22.28 29.68
C TYR A 82 -10.19 21.89 28.18
N LEU A 83 -11.34 21.58 27.63
CA LEU A 83 -11.46 21.22 26.21
C LEU A 83 -11.01 22.36 25.29
N LEU A 84 -11.37 23.61 25.63
CA LEU A 84 -10.95 24.79 24.84
C LEU A 84 -9.43 24.95 24.76
N ILE A 85 -8.70 24.54 25.81
CA ILE A 85 -7.24 24.61 25.87
C ILE A 85 -6.61 23.35 25.28
N TYR A 86 -7.10 22.17 25.69
CA TYR A 86 -6.51 20.89 25.33
C TYR A 86 -6.63 20.55 23.83
N VAL A 87 -7.83 20.76 23.25
CA VAL A 87 -8.09 20.37 21.86
C VAL A 87 -7.14 21.07 20.85
N PRO A 88 -6.97 22.41 20.88
CA PRO A 88 -6.02 23.06 19.96
C PRO A 88 -4.59 22.60 20.13
N ILE A 89 -4.15 22.32 21.37
CA ILE A 89 -2.81 21.82 21.65
C ILE A 89 -2.65 20.41 21.11
N ALA A 90 -3.65 19.53 21.30
CA ALA A 90 -3.63 18.16 20.80
C ALA A 90 -3.52 18.12 19.25
N TYR A 91 -4.26 18.95 18.54
CA TYR A 91 -4.13 19.10 17.08
C TYR A 91 -2.76 19.62 16.65
N LYS A 92 -2.23 20.62 17.35
CA LYS A 92 -0.91 21.19 17.04
C LYS A 92 0.22 20.20 17.24
N LEU A 93 0.07 19.27 18.18
CA LEU A 93 1.06 18.22 18.48
C LEU A 93 0.84 16.91 17.68
N GLY A 94 -0.22 16.81 16.88
CA GLY A 94 -0.55 15.60 16.11
C GLY A 94 -0.97 14.41 16.99
N ILE A 95 -1.61 14.68 18.15
CA ILE A 95 -2.10 13.66 19.11
C ILE A 95 -3.62 13.71 19.28
N GLU A 96 -4.33 14.22 18.27
CA GLU A 96 -5.79 14.40 18.27
C GLU A 96 -6.58 13.10 18.43
N VAL A 97 -6.00 11.95 18.06
CA VAL A 97 -6.61 10.61 18.27
C VAL A 97 -6.86 10.29 19.75
N GLY A 98 -6.22 11.03 20.65
CA GLY A 98 -6.44 10.95 22.09
C GLY A 98 -7.59 11.81 22.61
N ILE A 99 -8.15 12.77 21.85
CA ILE A 99 -9.13 13.74 22.37
C ILE A 99 -10.33 13.04 22.99
N ALA A 100 -10.97 12.14 22.27
CA ALA A 100 -12.17 11.45 22.77
C ALA A 100 -11.89 10.57 24.00
N PRO A 101 -10.94 9.61 23.97
CA PRO A 101 -10.68 8.76 25.14
C PRO A 101 -10.15 9.56 26.33
N CYS A 102 -9.28 10.56 26.14
CA CYS A 102 -8.76 11.36 27.26
C CYS A 102 -9.84 12.24 27.89
N SER A 103 -10.81 12.73 27.10
CA SER A 103 -11.93 13.48 27.65
C SER A 103 -12.83 12.61 28.56
N VAL A 104 -12.98 11.33 28.24
CA VAL A 104 -13.65 10.36 29.13
C VAL A 104 -12.88 10.22 30.45
N LEU A 105 -11.55 10.04 30.39
CA LEU A 105 -10.72 9.92 31.59
C LEU A 105 -10.81 11.19 32.47
N VAL A 106 -10.74 12.37 31.86
CA VAL A 106 -10.89 13.65 32.60
C VAL A 106 -12.30 13.81 33.20
N SER A 107 -13.33 13.24 32.55
CA SER A 107 -14.69 13.28 33.13
C SER A 107 -14.82 12.47 34.44
N HIS A 108 -14.01 11.42 34.63
CA HIS A 108 -13.94 10.70 35.90
C HIS A 108 -13.39 11.60 37.01
N LEU A 109 -12.29 12.34 36.76
CA LEU A 109 -11.74 13.31 37.71
C LEU A 109 -12.78 14.38 38.12
N LEU A 110 -13.62 14.80 37.19
CA LEU A 110 -14.72 15.73 37.45
C LEU A 110 -15.79 15.05 38.34
N ALA A 111 -16.16 13.81 38.05
CA ALA A 111 -17.17 13.05 38.79
C ALA A 111 -16.71 12.75 40.21
N ASP A 112 -15.46 12.34 40.37
CA ASP A 112 -14.87 11.98 41.67
C ASP A 112 -14.43 13.20 42.50
N GLN A 113 -14.47 14.40 41.85
CA GLN A 113 -13.96 15.65 42.43
C GLN A 113 -12.57 15.51 43.03
N SER A 114 -11.70 14.77 42.35
CA SER A 114 -10.34 14.43 42.83
C SER A 114 -9.32 14.48 41.72
N VAL A 115 -8.20 15.16 42.00
CA VAL A 115 -6.94 15.11 41.19
C VAL A 115 -5.80 14.51 42.04
N ALA A 116 -6.13 13.71 43.04
CA ALA A 116 -5.15 13.03 43.86
C ALA A 116 -4.32 12.03 43.01
N PHE A 117 -3.10 11.80 43.41
CA PHE A 117 -2.18 10.89 42.67
C PHE A 117 -2.78 9.49 42.40
N PRO A 118 -3.53 8.84 43.30
CA PRO A 118 -4.21 7.57 43.01
C PRO A 118 -5.23 7.71 41.86
N SER A 119 -6.06 8.78 41.85
CA SER A 119 -7.03 9.01 40.79
C SER A 119 -6.34 9.20 39.42
N LEU A 120 -5.26 10.00 39.35
CA LEU A 120 -4.49 10.19 38.15
C LEU A 120 -3.84 8.90 37.64
N THR A 121 -3.31 8.09 38.58
CA THR A 121 -2.71 6.79 38.26
C THR A 121 -3.75 5.82 37.69
N ASN A 122 -4.97 5.81 38.26
CA ASN A 122 -6.09 5.03 37.75
C ASN A 122 -6.38 5.36 36.28
N GLU A 123 -6.47 6.64 35.91
CA GLU A 123 -6.77 7.06 34.56
C GLU A 123 -5.67 6.67 33.55
N VAL A 124 -4.40 6.81 33.97
CA VAL A 124 -3.26 6.34 33.15
C VAL A 124 -3.31 4.83 32.96
N MET A 125 -3.61 4.06 34.03
CA MET A 125 -3.71 2.61 33.95
C MET A 125 -4.86 2.14 33.07
N LEU A 126 -6.02 2.80 33.09
CA LEU A 126 -7.13 2.53 32.18
C LEU A 126 -6.69 2.71 30.70
N MET A 127 -5.93 3.78 30.40
CA MET A 127 -5.38 4.00 29.06
C MET A 127 -4.38 2.90 28.67
N VAL A 128 -3.45 2.55 29.56
CA VAL A 128 -2.44 1.51 29.32
C VAL A 128 -3.09 0.15 29.08
N VAL A 129 -4.07 -0.23 29.93
CA VAL A 129 -4.79 -1.51 29.79
C VAL A 129 -5.59 -1.55 28.48
N GLY A 130 -6.38 -0.52 28.19
CA GLY A 130 -7.22 -0.47 27.00
C GLY A 130 -6.39 -0.48 25.70
N ALA A 131 -5.40 0.40 25.59
CA ALA A 131 -4.52 0.48 24.43
C ALA A 131 -3.60 -0.76 24.32
N GLY A 132 -3.08 -1.26 25.43
CA GLY A 132 -2.20 -2.44 25.49
C GLY A 132 -2.91 -3.71 25.01
N ILE A 133 -4.12 -3.97 25.48
CA ILE A 133 -4.93 -5.13 25.00
C ILE A 133 -5.25 -4.99 23.53
N ALA A 134 -5.58 -3.80 23.06
CA ALA A 134 -5.84 -3.57 21.63
C ALA A 134 -4.59 -3.87 20.76
N ILE A 135 -3.39 -3.48 21.19
CA ILE A 135 -2.14 -3.82 20.50
C ILE A 135 -1.98 -5.35 20.45
N ILE A 136 -2.11 -6.04 21.58
CA ILE A 136 -1.94 -7.51 21.65
C ILE A 136 -2.89 -8.21 20.68
N ILE A 137 -4.17 -7.84 20.68
CA ILE A 137 -5.16 -8.40 19.76
C ILE A 137 -4.84 -8.07 18.30
N ASN A 138 -4.26 -6.89 18.06
CA ASN A 138 -3.89 -6.47 16.71
C ASN A 138 -2.58 -7.10 16.17
N LEU A 139 -1.75 -7.71 17.01
CA LEU A 139 -0.60 -8.50 16.55
C LEU A 139 -1.02 -9.70 15.67
N TYR A 140 -2.23 -10.22 15.88
CA TYR A 140 -2.78 -11.25 15.00
C TYR A 140 -3.43 -10.62 13.76
N MET A 141 -2.70 -10.53 12.66
CA MET A 141 -3.22 -10.13 11.36
C MET A 141 -3.11 -11.29 10.36
N PRO A 142 -4.21 -11.65 9.67
CA PRO A 142 -4.16 -12.68 8.63
C PRO A 142 -3.28 -12.19 7.47
N SER A 143 -2.43 -13.08 6.96
CA SER A 143 -1.56 -12.79 5.82
C SER A 143 -2.34 -12.77 4.50
N ASN A 144 -2.03 -11.82 3.64
CA ASN A 144 -2.53 -11.72 2.28
C ASN A 144 -1.52 -12.22 1.23
N GLU A 145 -0.39 -12.80 1.64
CA GLU A 145 0.71 -13.18 0.74
C GLU A 145 0.25 -14.08 -0.42
N ALA A 146 -0.55 -15.12 -0.12
CA ALA A 146 -1.06 -16.02 -1.15
C ALA A 146 -1.94 -15.31 -2.19
N TYR A 147 -2.76 -14.37 -1.74
CA TYR A 147 -3.62 -13.58 -2.61
C TYR A 147 -2.83 -12.55 -3.43
N ILE A 148 -1.81 -11.93 -2.84
CA ILE A 148 -0.87 -11.03 -3.55
C ILE A 148 -0.13 -11.80 -4.65
N LEU A 149 0.32 -13.03 -4.35
CA LEU A 149 0.98 -13.90 -5.32
C LEU A 149 0.05 -14.27 -6.47
N GLU A 150 -1.22 -14.57 -6.18
CA GLU A 150 -2.23 -14.85 -7.19
C GLU A 150 -2.47 -13.65 -8.12
N LEU A 151 -2.66 -12.44 -7.57
CA LEU A 151 -2.84 -11.21 -8.34
C LEU A 151 -1.62 -10.91 -9.22
N ARG A 152 -0.41 -11.12 -8.71
CA ARG A 152 0.84 -11.00 -9.45
C ARG A 152 0.89 -11.96 -10.63
N ASN A 153 0.56 -13.22 -10.41
CA ASN A 153 0.55 -14.24 -11.46
C ASN A 153 -0.49 -13.95 -12.53
N GLN A 154 -1.67 -13.47 -12.15
CA GLN A 154 -2.72 -13.05 -13.08
C GLN A 154 -2.27 -11.84 -13.92
N ALA A 155 -1.61 -10.85 -13.31
CA ALA A 155 -1.08 -9.69 -14.02
C ALA A 155 0.05 -10.10 -15.00
N ASP A 156 0.97 -10.98 -14.57
CA ASP A 156 2.03 -11.51 -15.43
C ASP A 156 1.47 -12.31 -16.62
N GLN A 157 0.42 -13.11 -16.40
CA GLN A 157 -0.24 -13.83 -17.50
C GLN A 157 -0.91 -12.87 -18.49
N LYS A 158 -1.63 -11.85 -18.01
CA LYS A 158 -2.22 -10.83 -18.89
C LYS A 158 -1.16 -10.07 -19.69
N MET A 159 -0.01 -9.79 -19.09
CA MET A 159 1.12 -9.14 -19.77
C MET A 159 1.70 -10.03 -20.87
N LYS A 160 1.85 -11.32 -20.60
CA LYS A 160 2.26 -12.32 -21.58
C LYS A 160 1.28 -12.41 -22.75
N ASP A 161 -0.02 -12.51 -22.46
CA ASP A 161 -1.08 -12.60 -23.47
C ASP A 161 -1.12 -11.34 -24.34
N HIS A 162 -0.88 -10.17 -23.75
CA HIS A 162 -0.80 -8.91 -24.45
C HIS A 162 0.41 -8.84 -25.40
N LEU A 163 1.58 -9.30 -24.97
CA LEU A 163 2.76 -9.43 -25.83
C LEU A 163 2.51 -10.39 -27.01
N LEU A 164 1.84 -11.53 -26.76
CA LEU A 164 1.46 -12.47 -27.83
C LEU A 164 0.51 -11.82 -28.84
N ALA A 165 -0.49 -11.09 -28.38
CA ALA A 165 -1.42 -10.37 -29.23
C ALA A 165 -0.72 -9.27 -30.05
N MET A 166 0.23 -8.53 -29.45
CA MET A 166 1.08 -7.57 -30.16
C MET A 166 1.92 -8.24 -31.26
N SER A 167 2.55 -9.37 -30.94
CA SER A 167 3.33 -10.15 -31.90
C SER A 167 2.45 -10.59 -33.09
N GLU A 168 1.28 -11.15 -32.84
CA GLU A 168 0.37 -11.58 -33.89
C GLU A 168 -0.11 -10.41 -34.76
N ARG A 169 -0.42 -9.27 -34.15
CA ARG A 169 -0.77 -8.05 -34.89
C ARG A 169 0.35 -7.60 -35.81
N LEU A 170 1.61 -7.56 -35.32
CA LEU A 170 2.78 -7.17 -36.11
C LEU A 170 3.08 -8.16 -37.25
N LYS A 171 2.73 -9.44 -37.08
CA LYS A 171 2.97 -10.51 -38.05
C LYS A 171 1.92 -10.54 -39.15
N SER A 172 0.64 -10.49 -38.80
CA SER A 172 -0.48 -10.77 -39.71
C SER A 172 -1.39 -9.56 -39.99
N GLY A 173 -1.28 -8.49 -39.18
CA GLY A 173 -2.21 -7.39 -39.21
C GLY A 173 -3.55 -7.68 -38.50
N ALA A 174 -3.65 -8.78 -37.74
CA ALA A 174 -4.86 -9.20 -37.04
C ALA A 174 -5.46 -8.09 -36.14
N PRO A 175 -6.78 -8.11 -35.87
CA PRO A 175 -7.39 -7.20 -34.91
C PRO A 175 -6.74 -7.33 -33.54
N PHE A 176 -6.62 -6.20 -32.82
CA PHE A 176 -5.98 -6.15 -31.52
C PHE A 176 -6.94 -5.59 -30.47
N GLN A 177 -7.18 -6.34 -29.39
CA GLN A 177 -8.06 -5.92 -28.30
C GLN A 177 -7.30 -5.04 -27.32
N THR A 178 -7.83 -3.85 -27.03
CA THR A 178 -7.18 -2.84 -26.19
C THR A 178 -7.56 -2.92 -24.69
N SER A 179 -8.64 -3.65 -24.36
CA SER A 179 -9.19 -3.69 -22.99
C SER A 179 -8.32 -4.40 -21.95
N GLN A 180 -7.44 -5.30 -22.38
CA GLN A 180 -6.63 -6.13 -21.47
C GLN A 180 -5.64 -5.35 -20.61
N LEU A 181 -5.19 -4.15 -21.07
CA LEU A 181 -4.25 -3.33 -20.32
C LEU A 181 -4.87 -2.71 -19.05
N ASN A 182 -6.14 -2.27 -19.12
CA ASN A 182 -6.82 -1.68 -17.96
C ASN A 182 -6.97 -2.72 -16.83
N ASP A 183 -7.39 -3.93 -17.18
CA ASP A 183 -7.51 -5.03 -16.21
C ASP A 183 -6.17 -5.35 -15.53
N MET A 184 -5.07 -5.28 -16.30
CA MET A 184 -3.73 -5.52 -15.79
C MET A 184 -3.31 -4.45 -14.79
N PHE A 185 -3.59 -3.16 -15.07
CA PHE A 185 -3.32 -2.08 -14.12
C PHE A 185 -4.13 -2.24 -12.83
N GLU A 186 -5.42 -2.61 -12.93
CA GLU A 186 -6.26 -2.86 -11.77
C GLU A 186 -5.71 -3.99 -10.87
N LEU A 187 -5.22 -5.09 -11.47
CA LEU A 187 -4.60 -6.18 -10.73
C LEU A 187 -3.32 -5.74 -10.01
N LEU A 188 -2.46 -4.97 -10.69
CA LEU A 188 -1.21 -4.46 -10.14
C LEU A 188 -1.46 -3.42 -9.02
N ASP A 189 -2.44 -2.52 -9.18
CA ASP A 189 -2.82 -1.53 -8.17
C ASP A 189 -3.39 -2.22 -6.92
N LYS A 190 -4.23 -3.23 -7.12
CA LYS A 190 -4.78 -4.02 -6.02
C LYS A 190 -3.69 -4.78 -5.26
N ALA A 191 -2.75 -5.41 -5.99
CA ALA A 191 -1.62 -6.11 -5.37
C ALA A 191 -0.72 -5.14 -4.59
N GLU A 192 -0.45 -3.94 -5.13
CA GLU A 192 0.35 -2.91 -4.46
C GLU A 192 -0.31 -2.41 -3.17
N THR A 193 -1.61 -2.15 -3.19
CA THR A 193 -2.36 -1.75 -1.98
C THR A 193 -2.28 -2.81 -0.89
N LEU A 194 -2.38 -4.08 -1.27
CA LEU A 194 -2.31 -5.20 -0.33
C LEU A 194 -0.90 -5.39 0.23
N ILE A 195 0.15 -5.27 -0.59
CA ILE A 195 1.53 -5.43 -0.10
C ILE A 195 1.92 -4.28 0.83
N VAL A 196 1.50 -3.05 0.57
CA VAL A 196 1.72 -1.94 1.50
C VAL A 196 1.07 -2.21 2.85
N THR A 197 -0.17 -2.71 2.85
CA THR A 197 -0.86 -3.13 4.09
C THR A 197 -0.12 -4.27 4.81
N GLU A 198 0.39 -5.25 4.07
CA GLU A 198 1.16 -6.37 4.63
C GLU A 198 2.48 -5.91 5.26
N MET A 199 3.18 -4.96 4.63
CA MET A 199 4.39 -4.35 5.19
C MET A 199 4.11 -3.56 6.47
N GLU A 200 2.95 -2.92 6.61
CA GLU A 200 2.54 -2.27 7.84
C GLU A 200 2.14 -3.26 8.94
N ASN A 201 1.75 -4.48 8.58
CA ASN A 201 1.48 -5.56 9.51
C ASN A 201 2.74 -6.28 9.99
N ARG A 202 3.82 -6.22 9.20
CA ARG A 202 5.12 -6.85 9.50
C ARG A 202 6.27 -5.81 9.41
N PRO A 203 6.29 -4.79 10.29
CA PRO A 203 7.24 -3.68 10.18
C PRO A 203 8.71 -4.08 10.37
N TRP A 204 8.98 -5.30 10.83
CA TRP A 204 10.33 -5.87 10.97
C TRP A 204 10.79 -6.70 9.76
N ASP A 205 9.92 -6.91 8.77
CA ASP A 205 10.31 -7.56 7.50
C ASP A 205 10.80 -6.48 6.52
N GLU A 206 12.10 -6.41 6.31
CA GLU A 206 12.74 -5.45 5.41
C GLU A 206 12.62 -5.82 3.92
N SER A 207 11.99 -6.94 3.60
CA SER A 207 11.88 -7.43 2.22
C SER A 207 10.88 -6.60 1.40
N ASN A 208 11.38 -5.53 0.78
CA ASN A 208 10.64 -4.72 -0.19
C ASN A 208 10.58 -5.35 -1.60
N TYR A 209 11.07 -6.59 -1.76
CA TYR A 209 11.19 -7.22 -3.09
C TYR A 209 9.88 -7.25 -3.87
N VAL A 210 8.78 -7.71 -3.24
CA VAL A 210 7.48 -7.83 -3.91
C VAL A 210 6.94 -6.46 -4.33
N LEU A 211 7.09 -5.43 -3.49
CA LEU A 211 6.68 -4.07 -3.84
C LEU A 211 7.48 -3.56 -5.05
N ARG A 212 8.82 -3.72 -5.04
CA ARG A 212 9.68 -3.31 -6.14
C ARG A 212 9.40 -4.09 -7.43
N TYR A 213 9.05 -5.38 -7.30
CA TYR A 213 8.60 -6.18 -8.42
C TYR A 213 7.33 -5.64 -9.06
N LEU A 214 6.32 -5.28 -8.25
CA LEU A 214 5.07 -4.69 -8.74
C LEU A 214 5.30 -3.32 -9.40
N GLU A 215 6.16 -2.47 -8.81
CA GLU A 215 6.58 -1.19 -9.42
C GLU A 215 7.24 -1.41 -10.80
N MET A 216 8.14 -2.38 -10.90
CA MET A 216 8.79 -2.77 -12.15
C MET A 216 7.74 -3.19 -13.19
N ARG A 217 6.77 -4.05 -12.80
CA ARG A 217 5.69 -4.50 -13.68
C ARG A 217 4.77 -3.36 -14.12
N LYS A 218 4.44 -2.43 -13.24
CA LYS A 218 3.68 -1.22 -13.62
C LYS A 218 4.42 -0.37 -14.67
N ASN A 219 5.72 -0.20 -14.50
CA ASN A 219 6.53 0.52 -15.48
C ASN A 219 6.56 -0.20 -16.84
N GLN A 220 6.68 -1.54 -16.83
CA GLN A 220 6.57 -2.34 -18.04
C GLN A 220 5.18 -2.23 -18.70
N ALA A 221 4.09 -2.25 -17.91
CA ALA A 221 2.73 -2.09 -18.40
C ALA A 221 2.52 -0.76 -19.12
N ARG A 222 3.08 0.34 -18.58
CA ARG A 222 3.05 1.65 -19.26
C ARG A 222 3.76 1.63 -20.61
N ILE A 223 4.89 0.94 -20.69
CA ILE A 223 5.60 0.80 -21.98
C ILE A 223 4.77 -0.01 -22.97
N LEU A 224 4.14 -1.10 -22.54
CA LEU A 224 3.23 -1.86 -23.40
C LEU A 224 2.08 -0.99 -23.93
N GLN A 225 1.59 -0.04 -23.13
CA GLN A 225 0.56 0.91 -23.57
C GLN A 225 1.07 1.82 -24.71
N TYR A 226 2.30 2.34 -24.59
CA TYR A 226 2.91 3.13 -25.69
C TYR A 226 3.16 2.28 -26.94
N MET A 227 3.69 1.06 -26.77
CA MET A 227 3.87 0.14 -27.89
C MET A 227 2.53 -0.17 -28.58
N GLN A 228 1.46 -0.43 -27.83
CA GLN A 228 0.13 -0.65 -28.35
C GLN A 228 -0.37 0.51 -29.21
N GLN A 229 -0.24 1.75 -28.71
CA GLN A 229 -0.65 2.94 -29.46
C GLN A 229 0.08 3.05 -30.79
N ASN A 230 1.39 2.79 -30.81
CA ASN A 230 2.18 2.81 -32.03
C ASN A 230 1.81 1.67 -33.00
N ILE A 231 1.56 0.45 -32.48
CA ILE A 231 1.18 -0.72 -33.30
C ILE A 231 -0.19 -0.51 -33.98
N LEU A 232 -1.14 0.14 -33.31
CA LEU A 232 -2.49 0.37 -33.84
C LEU A 232 -2.49 1.29 -35.09
N VAL A 233 -1.55 2.23 -35.17
CA VAL A 233 -1.44 3.19 -36.28
C VAL A 233 -0.45 2.75 -37.35
N CYS A 234 0.30 1.67 -37.14
CA CYS A 234 1.16 1.08 -38.18
C CYS A 234 0.36 0.35 -39.23
N ARG A 235 0.72 0.53 -40.50
CA ARG A 235 0.22 -0.30 -41.61
C ARG A 235 1.08 -1.56 -41.68
N ILE A 236 0.48 -2.70 -41.39
CA ILE A 236 1.10 -4.02 -41.31
C ILE A 236 0.36 -4.97 -42.27
N PRO A 237 1.02 -6.00 -42.86
CA PRO A 237 2.37 -6.49 -42.56
C PRO A 237 3.48 -5.86 -43.40
N MET A 238 4.71 -5.82 -42.82
CA MET A 238 5.95 -5.46 -43.47
C MET A 238 7.03 -6.49 -43.12
N LYS A 239 8.10 -6.59 -43.95
CA LYS A 239 9.22 -7.53 -43.65
C LYS A 239 9.83 -7.21 -42.28
N GLU A 240 10.03 -5.94 -41.99
CA GLU A 240 10.62 -5.45 -40.73
C GLU A 240 9.71 -5.72 -39.52
N SER A 241 8.39 -5.61 -39.66
CA SER A 241 7.45 -5.89 -38.59
C SER A 241 7.45 -7.37 -38.19
N GLN A 242 7.74 -8.29 -39.11
CA GLN A 242 7.81 -9.73 -38.82
C GLN A 242 9.01 -10.08 -37.94
N PHE A 243 10.16 -9.40 -38.09
CA PHE A 243 11.32 -9.63 -37.21
C PHE A 243 11.01 -9.15 -35.78
N LEU A 244 10.43 -7.98 -35.64
CA LEU A 244 10.03 -7.45 -34.33
C LEU A 244 8.96 -8.33 -33.70
N ALA A 245 7.98 -8.81 -34.47
CA ALA A 245 6.97 -9.76 -34.00
C ALA A 245 7.60 -11.02 -33.39
N ARG A 246 8.64 -11.58 -34.05
CA ARG A 246 9.35 -12.76 -33.56
C ARG A 246 10.03 -12.49 -32.21
N LEU A 247 10.71 -11.34 -32.06
CA LEU A 247 11.37 -10.99 -30.79
C LEU A 247 10.38 -10.80 -29.64
N ILE A 248 9.25 -10.13 -29.92
CA ILE A 248 8.16 -9.97 -28.93
C ILE A 248 7.56 -11.33 -28.57
N TYR A 249 7.37 -12.24 -29.54
CA TYR A 249 6.89 -13.60 -29.29
C TYR A 249 7.86 -14.38 -28.41
N GLN A 250 9.15 -14.35 -28.69
CA GLN A 250 10.17 -15.01 -27.89
C GLN A 250 10.15 -14.47 -26.45
N SER A 251 10.08 -13.13 -26.31
CA SER A 251 9.97 -12.51 -24.97
C SER A 251 8.73 -12.97 -24.22
N ALA A 252 7.61 -13.16 -24.90
CA ALA A 252 6.37 -13.67 -24.27
C ALA A 252 6.50 -15.16 -23.88
N GLN A 253 7.13 -15.99 -24.67
CA GLN A 253 7.35 -17.41 -24.36
C GLN A 253 8.27 -17.61 -23.14
N GLU A 254 9.26 -16.74 -23.02
CA GLU A 254 10.24 -16.75 -21.94
C GLU A 254 9.87 -15.78 -20.81
N PHE A 255 8.58 -15.39 -20.74
CA PHE A 255 8.09 -14.44 -19.75
C PHE A 255 7.86 -15.13 -18.41
N HIS A 256 8.95 -15.26 -17.64
CA HIS A 256 8.92 -15.76 -16.26
C HIS A 256 9.87 -14.94 -15.37
N GLU A 257 9.71 -15.06 -14.08
CA GLU A 257 10.40 -14.23 -13.10
C GLU A 257 11.92 -14.24 -13.29
N THR A 258 12.53 -15.40 -13.42
CA THR A 258 13.99 -15.56 -13.42
C THR A 258 14.70 -15.23 -14.74
N ASN A 259 13.96 -15.00 -15.85
CA ASN A 259 14.58 -14.64 -17.12
C ASN A 259 14.88 -13.14 -17.21
N THR A 260 16.14 -12.77 -17.35
CA THR A 260 16.58 -11.37 -17.46
C THR A 260 16.38 -10.77 -18.85
N GLY A 261 16.15 -11.59 -19.89
CA GLY A 261 15.98 -11.16 -21.27
C GLY A 261 17.23 -10.57 -21.93
N ILE A 262 18.42 -10.83 -21.40
CA ILE A 262 19.70 -10.29 -21.93
C ILE A 262 19.92 -10.68 -23.40
N HIS A 263 19.63 -11.93 -23.78
CA HIS A 263 19.78 -12.40 -25.16
C HIS A 263 18.82 -11.68 -26.12
N ILE A 264 17.61 -11.32 -25.66
CA ILE A 264 16.66 -10.53 -26.47
C ILE A 264 17.23 -9.13 -26.75
N LEU A 265 17.95 -8.50 -25.81
CA LEU A 265 18.60 -7.22 -26.04
C LEU A 265 19.66 -7.29 -27.13
N LEU A 266 20.44 -8.37 -27.19
CA LEU A 266 21.41 -8.61 -28.25
C LEU A 266 20.72 -8.78 -29.61
N ASP A 267 19.65 -9.54 -29.67
CA ASP A 267 18.86 -9.73 -30.90
C ASP A 267 18.21 -8.43 -31.37
N ILE A 268 17.74 -7.58 -30.46
CA ILE A 268 17.23 -6.24 -30.78
C ILE A 268 18.34 -5.36 -31.37
N GLU A 269 19.54 -5.40 -30.82
CA GLU A 269 20.68 -4.63 -31.35
C GLU A 269 21.05 -5.07 -32.77
N LEU A 270 21.06 -6.38 -33.03
CA LEU A 270 21.26 -6.91 -34.38
C LEU A 270 20.16 -6.43 -35.35
N LEU A 271 18.91 -6.42 -34.90
CA LEU A 271 17.80 -5.93 -35.70
C LEU A 271 17.92 -4.43 -35.97
N LEU A 272 18.28 -3.62 -34.97
CA LEU A 272 18.54 -2.18 -35.14
C LEU A 272 19.63 -1.90 -36.20
N ASN A 273 20.73 -2.65 -36.14
CA ASN A 273 21.81 -2.53 -37.14
C ASN A 273 21.34 -2.91 -38.53
N LYS A 274 20.49 -3.92 -38.68
CA LYS A 274 19.88 -4.28 -39.95
C LYS A 274 18.98 -3.17 -40.50
N PHE A 275 18.19 -2.50 -39.62
CA PHE A 275 17.35 -1.35 -40.01
C PHE A 275 18.21 -0.17 -40.49
N ARG A 276 19.31 0.14 -39.80
CA ARG A 276 20.24 1.23 -40.17
C ARG A 276 20.88 1.02 -41.53
N ASN A 277 21.14 -0.23 -41.91
CA ASN A 277 21.77 -0.60 -43.18
C ASN A 277 20.75 -0.92 -44.30
N SER A 278 19.42 -0.73 -44.03
CA SER A 278 18.40 -0.92 -45.06
C SER A 278 18.38 0.25 -46.04
N PRO A 279 17.95 0.04 -47.32
CA PRO A 279 17.74 1.13 -48.27
C PRO A 279 16.82 2.20 -47.70
N LEU A 280 17.01 3.44 -48.14
CA LEU A 280 16.11 4.55 -47.75
C LEU A 280 14.67 4.27 -48.19
N PRO A 281 13.65 4.75 -47.43
CA PRO A 281 12.26 4.61 -47.83
C PRO A 281 11.97 5.40 -49.12
N GLU A 282 11.25 4.78 -50.04
CA GLU A 282 10.92 5.39 -51.33
C GLU A 282 9.67 6.26 -51.26
N THR A 283 8.78 6.00 -50.26
CA THR A 283 7.52 6.74 -50.10
C THR A 283 7.42 7.35 -48.70
N ARG A 284 6.68 8.47 -48.61
CA ARG A 284 6.34 9.07 -47.28
C ARG A 284 5.68 8.06 -46.32
N GLN A 285 4.80 7.24 -46.85
CA GLN A 285 4.10 6.21 -46.05
C GLN A 285 5.06 5.17 -45.51
N GLU A 286 6.02 4.73 -46.32
CA GLU A 286 7.06 3.80 -45.86
C GLU A 286 7.93 4.43 -44.77
N PHE A 287 8.33 5.68 -44.95
CA PHE A 287 9.06 6.45 -43.96
C PHE A 287 8.30 6.52 -42.61
N GLU A 288 7.02 6.91 -42.64
CA GLU A 288 6.19 7.02 -41.45
C GLU A 288 6.02 5.66 -40.74
N ASN A 289 5.85 4.56 -41.47
CA ASN A 289 5.76 3.22 -40.89
C ASN A 289 7.08 2.75 -40.26
N ARG A 290 8.21 2.98 -40.96
CA ARG A 290 9.54 2.63 -40.40
C ARG A 290 9.85 3.45 -39.17
N ALA A 291 9.48 4.73 -39.11
CA ALA A 291 9.65 5.56 -37.92
C ALA A 291 8.85 5.00 -36.72
N LYS A 292 7.60 4.57 -36.94
CA LYS A 292 6.78 3.94 -35.90
C LYS A 292 7.33 2.59 -35.45
N LEU A 293 7.80 1.75 -36.38
CA LEU A 293 8.45 0.48 -36.00
C LEU A 293 9.73 0.70 -35.20
N LEU A 294 10.51 1.71 -35.53
CA LEU A 294 11.69 2.09 -34.74
C LEU A 294 11.29 2.52 -33.33
N GLN A 295 10.21 3.29 -33.18
CA GLN A 295 9.70 3.69 -31.88
C GLN A 295 9.24 2.48 -31.05
N ILE A 296 8.48 1.56 -31.64
CA ILE A 296 8.05 0.33 -30.97
C ILE A 296 9.27 -0.49 -30.52
N MET A 297 10.31 -0.57 -31.35
CA MET A 297 11.53 -1.29 -31.02
C MET A 297 12.31 -0.64 -29.87
N ASN A 298 12.37 0.69 -29.83
CA ASN A 298 12.98 1.42 -28.71
C ASN A 298 12.18 1.22 -27.42
N ASP A 299 10.84 1.27 -27.48
CA ASP A 299 9.95 1.01 -26.35
C ASP A 299 10.11 -0.44 -25.86
N PHE A 300 10.20 -1.41 -26.79
CA PHE A 300 10.44 -2.82 -26.44
C PHE A 300 11.83 -3.03 -25.82
N THR A 301 12.86 -2.38 -26.32
CA THR A 301 14.19 -2.38 -25.69
C THR A 301 14.11 -1.90 -24.24
N ARG A 302 13.42 -0.78 -24.00
CA ARG A 302 13.20 -0.23 -22.67
C ARG A 302 12.41 -1.17 -21.77
N PHE A 303 11.40 -1.85 -22.32
CA PHE A 303 10.62 -2.87 -21.61
C PHE A 303 11.51 -3.99 -21.05
N ILE A 304 12.47 -4.51 -21.83
CA ILE A 304 13.41 -5.52 -21.39
C ILE A 304 14.45 -4.95 -20.42
N GLN A 305 14.97 -3.74 -20.68
CA GLN A 305 15.95 -3.08 -19.81
C GLN A 305 15.44 -2.83 -18.40
N ILE A 306 14.15 -2.48 -18.22
CA ILE A 306 13.54 -2.30 -16.90
C ILE A 306 13.61 -3.60 -16.10
N LYS A 307 13.31 -4.74 -16.72
CA LYS A 307 13.39 -6.04 -16.07
C LYS A 307 14.84 -6.39 -15.73
N LYS A 308 15.77 -6.18 -16.66
CA LYS A 308 17.20 -6.42 -16.42
C LYS A 308 17.70 -5.58 -15.24
N ALA A 309 17.43 -4.27 -15.22
CA ALA A 309 17.86 -3.39 -14.15
C ALA A 309 17.30 -3.82 -12.78
N PHE A 310 16.05 -4.29 -12.75
CA PHE A 310 15.44 -4.82 -11.53
C PHE A 310 16.23 -6.04 -11.01
N TYR A 311 16.61 -6.99 -11.89
CA TYR A 311 17.38 -8.18 -11.49
C TYR A 311 18.81 -7.84 -11.12
N ASP A 312 19.45 -6.89 -11.80
CA ASP A 312 20.81 -6.44 -11.44
C ASP A 312 20.84 -5.83 -10.03
N GLN A 313 19.72 -5.24 -9.56
CA GLN A 313 19.62 -4.59 -8.26
C GLN A 313 19.04 -5.49 -7.15
N TYR A 314 18.06 -6.33 -7.46
CA TYR A 314 17.26 -7.09 -6.49
C TYR A 314 17.26 -8.60 -6.75
N GLY A 315 17.82 -9.08 -7.86
CA GLY A 315 17.90 -10.52 -8.18
C GLY A 315 18.82 -11.23 -7.20
N LYS A 316 18.36 -12.39 -6.71
CA LYS A 316 19.16 -13.29 -5.89
C LYS A 316 19.84 -14.32 -6.76
#